data_edb1b370269e9434b6ace265ee42cbe5
#
_entry.id   edb1b370269e9434b6ace265ee42cbe5
#
_cell.length_a   1.000
_cell.length_b   1.000
_cell.length_c   1.000
_cell.angle_alpha   90.00
_cell.angle_beta   90.00
_cell.angle_gamma   90.00
#
_symmetry.space_group_name_H-M   'P 1'
#
loop_
_entity.id
_entity.type
_entity.pdbx_description
1 polymer ?
#
loop_
_entity_poly.entity_id
_entity_poly.type
_entity_poly.pdbx_seq_one_letter_code
_entity_poly.pdbx_strand_id
1 'polypeptide(L)'
;MSVLLFDYGTGNLHSLRKALELQGARVRVGTRLRDEVALVLPGVGAFGAAAERLAPRAAAIRAAVADGLPVLGICLGMQLLFDASEEGAGDGLGLVPGTVRRLRARRVPHMGWNRVEGTDPVLAGVRAERFYFANSYVAEPVEPGDVIGWTRHEDVRFPAAVRRGAVVGTQFHPEKSG
;
A
#
# COMPACT_ATOMS: atom_id res chain seq x y z
N MET A 1 15.24 14.37 -9.53
CA MET A 1 13.85 13.92 -9.41
C MET A 1 13.67 13.29 -8.05
N SER A 2 12.60 13.58 -7.35
CA SER A 2 12.37 13.11 -5.97
C SER A 2 11.06 12.32 -5.88
N VAL A 3 10.98 11.45 -4.86
CA VAL A 3 9.78 10.68 -4.50
C VAL A 3 9.12 11.37 -3.30
N LEU A 4 7.81 11.59 -3.34
CA LEU A 4 7.06 12.02 -2.17
C LEU A 4 6.74 10.81 -1.29
N LEU A 5 7.24 10.80 -0.07
CA LEU A 5 6.74 9.93 1.00
C LEU A 5 5.68 10.70 1.78
N PHE A 6 4.42 10.26 1.66
CA PHE A 6 3.30 10.98 2.25
C PHE A 6 3.30 10.86 3.78
N ASP A 7 3.10 11.97 4.46
CA ASP A 7 3.09 12.03 5.91
C ASP A 7 1.65 12.18 6.44
N TYR A 8 1.10 11.10 6.99
CA TYR A 8 -0.18 11.14 7.71
C TYR A 8 -0.05 11.61 9.17
N GLY A 9 1.19 11.94 9.63
CA GLY A 9 1.48 12.21 11.04
C GLY A 9 1.56 10.93 11.89
N THR A 10 1.63 9.75 11.27
CA THR A 10 1.75 8.44 11.91
C THR A 10 2.71 7.56 11.13
N GLY A 11 3.38 6.64 11.79
CA GLY A 11 4.18 5.62 11.14
C GLY A 11 5.70 5.80 11.22
N ASN A 12 6.41 4.75 10.86
CA ASN A 12 7.87 4.74 10.82
C ASN A 12 8.38 5.27 9.48
N LEU A 13 8.15 6.56 9.22
CA LEU A 13 8.61 7.22 7.98
C LEU A 13 10.13 7.18 7.84
N HIS A 14 10.86 7.18 8.96
CA HIS A 14 12.32 7.18 8.95
C HIS A 14 12.89 5.91 8.31
N SER A 15 12.40 4.74 8.74
CA SER A 15 12.86 3.45 8.20
C SER A 15 12.51 3.30 6.72
N LEU A 16 11.30 3.69 6.33
CA LEU A 16 10.88 3.62 4.94
C LEU A 16 11.65 4.60 4.06
N ARG A 17 11.85 5.83 4.54
CA ARG A 17 12.70 6.82 3.86
C ARG A 17 14.10 6.26 3.64
N LYS A 18 14.73 5.71 4.68
CA LYS A 18 16.07 5.12 4.58
C LYS A 18 16.10 3.96 3.58
N ALA A 19 15.09 3.07 3.58
CA ALA A 19 15.01 1.97 2.63
C ALA A 19 14.94 2.48 1.18
N LEU A 20 14.11 3.50 0.90
CA LEU A 20 14.01 4.12 -0.42
C LEU A 20 15.32 4.81 -0.84
N GLU A 21 15.98 5.52 0.09
CA GLU A 21 17.25 6.21 -0.16
C GLU A 21 18.38 5.21 -0.44
N LEU A 22 18.40 4.04 0.21
CA LEU A 22 19.35 2.96 -0.08
C LEU A 22 19.18 2.37 -1.49
N GLN A 23 17.98 2.48 -2.07
CA GLN A 23 17.71 2.11 -3.46
C GLN A 23 17.96 3.28 -4.44
N GLY A 24 18.60 4.35 -4.00
CA GLY A 24 18.98 5.49 -4.83
C GLY A 24 17.89 6.56 -5.02
N ALA A 25 16.74 6.45 -4.35
CA ALA A 25 15.72 7.47 -4.43
C ALA A 25 16.09 8.72 -3.63
N ARG A 26 15.79 9.92 -4.17
CA ARG A 26 15.71 11.12 -3.36
C ARG A 26 14.32 11.20 -2.75
N VAL A 27 14.21 11.25 -1.42
CA VAL A 27 12.94 11.19 -0.73
C VAL A 27 12.63 12.53 -0.06
N ARG A 28 11.47 13.10 -0.39
CA ARG A 28 10.88 14.21 0.32
C ARG A 28 9.69 13.71 1.15
N VAL A 29 9.70 13.99 2.44
CA VAL A 29 8.56 13.72 3.33
C VAL A 29 7.64 14.94 3.35
N GLY A 30 6.33 14.72 3.20
CA GLY A 30 5.37 15.83 3.19
C GLY A 30 3.96 15.40 2.82
N THR A 31 3.06 16.37 2.76
CA THR A 31 1.62 16.16 2.55
C THR A 31 1.10 16.69 1.20
N ARG A 32 1.97 17.24 0.35
CA ARG A 32 1.57 17.85 -0.93
C ARG A 32 2.52 17.44 -2.04
N LEU A 33 1.97 17.03 -3.16
CA LEU A 33 2.71 16.86 -4.42
C LEU A 33 3.23 18.22 -4.93
N ARG A 34 4.37 18.17 -5.58
CA ARG A 34 5.02 19.29 -6.28
C ARG A 34 5.48 18.79 -7.66
N ASP A 35 6.75 18.48 -7.78
CA ASP A 35 7.46 17.99 -8.97
C ASP A 35 8.03 16.57 -8.79
N GLU A 36 7.48 15.80 -7.84
CA GLU A 36 7.91 14.45 -7.62
C GLU A 36 7.54 13.53 -8.78
N VAL A 37 8.41 12.52 -9.00
CA VAL A 37 8.24 11.51 -10.05
C VAL A 37 7.47 10.28 -9.59
N ALA A 38 7.21 10.15 -8.28
CA ALA A 38 6.39 9.08 -7.70
C ALA A 38 5.87 9.49 -6.32
N LEU A 39 4.76 8.85 -5.93
CA LEU A 39 4.15 8.96 -4.60
C LEU A 39 4.28 7.64 -3.86
N VAL A 40 4.74 7.68 -2.62
CA VAL A 40 4.70 6.54 -1.69
C VAL A 40 3.74 6.85 -0.56
N LEU A 41 2.72 5.99 -0.40
CA LEU A 41 1.77 6.00 0.69
C LEU A 41 2.24 4.99 1.74
N PRO A 42 2.73 5.42 2.90
CA PRO A 42 3.26 4.52 3.93
C PRO A 42 2.15 3.77 4.67
N GLY A 43 2.52 2.80 5.48
CA GLY A 43 1.59 1.85 5.97
C GLY A 43 1.55 1.51 7.44
N VAL A 44 1.31 2.46 8.35
CA VAL A 44 0.89 2.10 9.71
C VAL A 44 -0.15 3.10 10.24
N GLY A 45 -1.13 2.59 11.01
CA GLY A 45 -2.20 3.38 11.59
C GLY A 45 -3.59 2.80 11.25
N ALA A 46 -4.64 3.49 11.64
CA ALA A 46 -6.02 3.16 11.33
C ALA A 46 -6.46 3.84 10.03
N PHE A 47 -7.23 3.13 9.21
CA PHE A 47 -7.71 3.60 7.91
C PHE A 47 -8.43 4.96 8.02
N GLY A 48 -9.40 5.10 8.92
CA GLY A 48 -10.20 6.31 9.03
C GLY A 48 -9.36 7.57 9.31
N ALA A 49 -8.41 7.47 10.24
CA ALA A 49 -7.52 8.59 10.56
C ALA A 49 -6.61 8.99 9.39
N ALA A 50 -6.12 7.99 8.64
CA ALA A 50 -5.29 8.24 7.47
C ALA A 50 -6.11 8.79 6.29
N ALA A 51 -7.32 8.27 6.08
CA ALA A 51 -8.26 8.76 5.06
C ALA A 51 -8.63 10.23 5.31
N GLU A 52 -8.93 10.60 6.54
CA GLU A 52 -9.22 12.00 6.93
C GLU A 52 -8.05 12.94 6.58
N ARG A 53 -6.83 12.52 6.88
CA ARG A 53 -5.63 13.32 6.56
C ARG A 53 -5.32 13.38 5.07
N LEU A 54 -5.68 12.34 4.33
CA LEU A 54 -5.50 12.24 2.89
C LEU A 54 -6.57 13.02 2.11
N ALA A 55 -7.79 13.10 2.63
CA ALA A 55 -8.97 13.68 1.97
C ALA A 55 -8.71 15.06 1.33
N PRO A 56 -8.04 16.04 2.00
CA PRO A 56 -7.76 17.35 1.38
C PRO A 56 -6.83 17.31 0.18
N ARG A 57 -6.19 16.16 -0.08
CA ARG A 57 -5.22 15.96 -1.18
C ARG A 57 -5.70 14.94 -2.20
N ALA A 58 -6.77 14.24 -1.92
CA ALA A 58 -7.25 13.11 -2.72
C ALA A 58 -7.50 13.50 -4.19
N ALA A 59 -8.15 14.64 -4.44
CA ALA A 59 -8.41 15.12 -5.79
C ALA A 59 -7.12 15.42 -6.57
N ALA A 60 -6.15 16.09 -5.95
CA ALA A 60 -4.86 16.39 -6.57
C ALA A 60 -4.04 15.11 -6.85
N ILE A 61 -4.09 14.13 -5.94
CA ILE A 61 -3.41 12.84 -6.13
C ILE A 61 -4.07 12.08 -7.29
N ARG A 62 -5.40 11.99 -7.33
CA ARG A 62 -6.11 11.33 -8.44
C ARG A 62 -5.79 11.97 -9.80
N ALA A 63 -5.76 13.30 -9.87
CA ALA A 63 -5.38 14.01 -11.08
C ALA A 63 -3.95 13.67 -11.52
N ALA A 64 -2.99 13.74 -10.60
CA ALA A 64 -1.61 13.41 -10.90
C ALA A 64 -1.43 11.94 -11.34
N VAL A 65 -2.18 11.00 -10.76
CA VAL A 65 -2.17 9.59 -11.18
C VAL A 65 -2.78 9.44 -12.57
N ALA A 66 -3.85 10.16 -12.89
CA ALA A 66 -4.43 10.17 -14.24
C ALA A 66 -3.45 10.72 -15.27
N ASP A 67 -2.57 11.66 -14.88
CA ASP A 67 -1.48 12.20 -15.68
C ASP A 67 -0.22 11.30 -15.69
N GLY A 68 -0.31 10.11 -15.08
CA GLY A 68 0.72 9.08 -15.14
C GLY A 68 1.68 9.01 -13.93
N LEU A 69 1.41 9.73 -12.84
CA LEU A 69 2.25 9.64 -11.62
C LEU A 69 2.19 8.22 -11.03
N PRO A 70 3.32 7.50 -10.89
CA PRO A 70 3.36 6.22 -10.22
C PRO A 70 3.07 6.35 -8.72
N VAL A 71 2.35 5.36 -8.19
CA VAL A 71 2.03 5.27 -6.75
C VAL A 71 2.42 3.92 -6.20
N LEU A 72 3.08 3.91 -5.04
CA LEU A 72 3.30 2.72 -4.22
C LEU A 72 2.59 2.88 -2.89
N GLY A 73 1.58 2.03 -2.63
CA GLY A 73 0.93 1.91 -1.33
C GLY A 73 1.48 0.73 -0.53
N ILE A 74 1.87 0.94 0.74
CA ILE A 74 2.41 -0.11 1.60
C ILE A 74 1.46 -0.33 2.78
N CYS A 75 0.98 -1.55 2.99
CA CYS A 75 0.09 -1.99 4.05
C CYS A 75 -1.16 -1.07 4.14
N LEU A 76 -1.27 -0.18 5.12
CA LEU A 76 -2.32 0.83 5.18
C LEU A 76 -2.37 1.69 3.90
N GLY A 77 -1.21 2.08 3.37
CA GLY A 77 -1.12 2.83 2.11
C GLY A 77 -1.72 2.07 0.92
N MET A 78 -1.56 0.73 0.86
CA MET A 78 -2.26 -0.09 -0.12
C MET A 78 -3.77 -0.03 0.11
N GLN A 79 -4.22 -0.13 1.35
CA GLN A 79 -5.65 -0.10 1.67
C GLN A 79 -6.29 1.23 1.28
N LEU A 80 -5.58 2.34 1.42
CA LEU A 80 -6.03 3.68 1.00
C LEU A 80 -6.12 3.85 -0.53
N LEU A 81 -5.61 2.93 -1.33
CA LEU A 81 -5.81 2.94 -2.79
C LEU A 81 -7.25 2.56 -3.17
N PHE A 82 -7.96 1.84 -2.31
CA PHE A 82 -9.33 1.36 -2.52
C PHE A 82 -10.38 2.43 -2.24
N ASP A 83 -11.67 2.10 -2.47
CA ASP A 83 -12.77 3.05 -2.29
C ASP A 83 -13.08 3.30 -0.82
N ALA A 84 -13.14 2.23 -0.01
CA ALA A 84 -13.57 2.28 1.40
C ALA A 84 -12.97 1.13 2.22
N SER A 85 -13.15 1.19 3.54
CA SER A 85 -12.71 0.15 4.47
C SER A 85 -13.74 -0.10 5.57
N GLU A 86 -13.89 -1.37 5.99
CA GLU A 86 -14.64 -1.74 7.20
C GLU A 86 -13.94 -1.31 8.50
N GLU A 87 -12.64 -0.93 8.46
CA GLU A 87 -11.90 -0.53 9.65
C GLU A 87 -12.37 0.81 10.22
N GLY A 88 -12.87 1.71 9.37
CA GLY A 88 -13.28 3.03 9.81
C GLY A 88 -13.95 3.85 8.73
N ALA A 89 -14.52 4.97 9.12
CA ALA A 89 -15.17 5.91 8.22
C ALA A 89 -14.15 6.65 7.33
N GLY A 90 -14.64 7.17 6.21
CA GLY A 90 -13.88 7.93 5.22
C GLY A 90 -13.64 7.15 3.95
N ASP A 91 -13.38 7.89 2.89
CA ASP A 91 -13.11 7.32 1.56
C ASP A 91 -11.61 7.18 1.35
N GLY A 92 -11.22 6.11 0.66
CA GLY A 92 -9.89 5.98 0.11
C GLY A 92 -9.70 6.82 -1.15
N LEU A 93 -8.66 6.52 -1.91
CA LEU A 93 -8.37 7.24 -3.15
C LEU A 93 -9.20 6.75 -4.35
N GLY A 94 -9.79 5.55 -4.28
CA GLY A 94 -10.52 4.94 -5.39
C GLY A 94 -9.65 4.73 -6.64
N LEU A 95 -8.35 4.54 -6.48
CA LEU A 95 -7.40 4.26 -7.56
C LEU A 95 -7.45 2.80 -8.01
N VAL A 96 -7.84 1.91 -7.10
CA VAL A 96 -8.17 0.50 -7.34
C VAL A 96 -9.58 0.26 -6.85
N PRO A 97 -10.56 -0.01 -7.72
CA PRO A 97 -11.94 -0.24 -7.31
C PRO A 97 -12.05 -1.46 -6.38
N GLY A 98 -12.77 -1.29 -5.27
CA GLY A 98 -12.96 -2.35 -4.29
C GLY A 98 -13.01 -1.83 -2.87
N THR A 99 -13.05 -2.77 -1.93
CA THR A 99 -13.23 -2.47 -0.51
C THR A 99 -12.20 -3.23 0.33
N VAL A 100 -11.80 -2.63 1.42
CA VAL A 100 -10.97 -3.28 2.44
C VAL A 100 -11.87 -3.87 3.51
N ARG A 101 -11.72 -5.18 3.78
CA ARG A 101 -12.57 -5.90 4.73
C ARG A 101 -11.76 -6.54 5.85
N ARG A 102 -12.44 -6.85 6.95
CA ARG A 102 -11.81 -7.57 8.05
C ARG A 102 -11.38 -8.98 7.60
N LEU A 103 -10.14 -9.34 7.91
CA LEU A 103 -9.62 -10.69 7.66
C LEU A 103 -10.43 -11.72 8.47
N ARG A 104 -11.06 -12.66 7.77
CA ARG A 104 -11.93 -13.70 8.38
C ARG A 104 -11.13 -14.95 8.74
N ALA A 105 -10.11 -14.81 9.59
CA ALA A 105 -9.29 -15.88 10.12
C ALA A 105 -9.53 -16.05 11.63
N ARG A 106 -9.15 -17.20 12.19
CA ARG A 106 -9.27 -17.46 13.64
C ARG A 106 -8.31 -16.57 14.45
N ARG A 107 -7.12 -16.35 13.90
CA ARG A 107 -6.10 -15.49 14.51
C ARG A 107 -5.98 -14.20 13.72
N VAL A 108 -6.36 -13.09 14.31
CA VAL A 108 -6.24 -11.73 13.75
C VAL A 108 -5.60 -10.87 14.82
N PRO A 109 -4.57 -10.07 14.50
CA PRO A 109 -4.00 -9.82 13.19
C PRO A 109 -3.16 -10.97 12.61
N HIS A 110 -3.02 -11.02 11.28
CA HIS A 110 -1.94 -11.75 10.63
C HIS A 110 -0.64 -11.01 10.89
N MET A 111 0.22 -11.58 11.73
CA MET A 111 1.54 -11.02 12.06
C MET A 111 2.62 -12.05 11.80
N GLY A 112 3.66 -11.63 11.08
CA GLY A 112 4.84 -12.45 10.82
C GLY A 112 5.19 -12.57 9.34
N TRP A 113 6.07 -13.53 9.07
CA TRP A 113 6.65 -13.76 7.75
C TRP A 113 5.83 -14.79 6.98
N ASN A 114 5.46 -14.45 5.75
CA ASN A 114 4.69 -15.33 4.88
C ASN A 114 5.15 -15.23 3.43
N ARG A 115 4.84 -16.26 2.64
CA ARG A 115 5.13 -16.30 1.21
C ARG A 115 4.12 -15.48 0.43
N VAL A 116 4.57 -14.92 -0.69
CA VAL A 116 3.72 -14.27 -1.68
C VAL A 116 3.87 -15.02 -3.00
N GLU A 117 2.76 -15.43 -3.56
CA GLU A 117 2.67 -16.12 -4.85
C GLU A 117 2.18 -15.14 -5.90
N GLY A 118 2.98 -14.88 -6.91
CA GLY A 118 2.65 -13.97 -8.01
C GLY A 118 3.74 -13.97 -9.08
N THR A 119 3.36 -13.55 -10.28
CA THR A 119 4.24 -13.55 -11.46
C THR A 119 4.42 -12.17 -12.09
N ASP A 120 3.86 -11.12 -11.47
CA ASP A 120 4.00 -9.76 -11.99
C ASP A 120 5.47 -9.31 -11.97
N PRO A 121 5.93 -8.58 -13.01
CA PRO A 121 7.30 -8.07 -13.07
C PRO A 121 7.73 -7.24 -11.85
N VAL A 122 6.81 -6.58 -11.15
CA VAL A 122 7.12 -5.82 -9.94
C VAL A 122 7.60 -6.71 -8.79
N LEU A 123 7.23 -8.00 -8.82
CA LEU A 123 7.68 -9.02 -7.87
C LEU A 123 8.90 -9.80 -8.39
N ALA A 124 9.27 -9.62 -9.68
CA ALA A 124 10.39 -10.31 -10.28
C ALA A 124 11.73 -9.83 -9.71
N GLY A 125 12.65 -10.75 -9.49
CA GLY A 125 13.99 -10.44 -8.97
C GLY A 125 14.04 -10.12 -7.48
N VAL A 126 12.90 -10.14 -6.78
CA VAL A 126 12.87 -10.04 -5.32
C VAL A 126 13.44 -11.33 -4.74
N ARG A 127 14.55 -11.21 -3.98
CA ARG A 127 15.25 -12.37 -3.38
C ARG A 127 14.59 -12.89 -2.11
N ALA A 128 13.67 -12.11 -1.53
CA ALA A 128 12.98 -12.50 -0.30
C ALA A 128 12.04 -13.67 -0.58
N GLU A 129 12.25 -14.80 0.10
CA GLU A 129 11.32 -15.93 0.06
C GLU A 129 10.06 -15.67 0.88
N ARG A 130 10.14 -14.78 1.85
CA ARG A 130 9.06 -14.41 2.77
C ARG A 130 9.04 -12.92 3.00
N PHE A 131 7.83 -12.40 3.18
CA PHE A 131 7.55 -11.00 3.43
C PHE A 131 6.88 -10.82 4.78
N TYR A 132 7.14 -9.70 5.44
CA TYR A 132 6.55 -9.39 6.73
C TYR A 132 5.16 -8.78 6.60
N PHE A 133 4.19 -9.37 7.27
CA PHE A 133 2.81 -8.90 7.36
C PHE A 133 2.46 -8.47 8.78
N ALA A 134 1.58 -7.47 8.90
CA ALA A 134 1.01 -7.01 10.17
C ALA A 134 -0.37 -6.39 9.90
N ASN A 135 -1.38 -7.22 9.59
CA ASN A 135 -2.68 -6.70 9.14
C ASN A 135 -3.87 -7.46 9.72
N SER A 136 -4.92 -6.71 10.06
CA SER A 136 -6.24 -7.22 10.47
C SER A 136 -7.28 -7.10 9.37
N TYR A 137 -6.98 -6.33 8.33
CA TYR A 137 -7.86 -6.08 7.19
C TYR A 137 -7.14 -6.43 5.90
N VAL A 138 -7.90 -6.78 4.87
CA VAL A 138 -7.43 -7.25 3.57
C VAL A 138 -8.23 -6.60 2.46
N ALA A 139 -7.59 -6.37 1.32
CA ALA A 139 -8.24 -5.79 0.15
C ALA A 139 -9.09 -6.83 -0.59
N GLU A 140 -10.25 -6.40 -1.08
CA GLU A 140 -11.09 -7.13 -2.03
C GLU A 140 -11.29 -6.26 -3.29
N PRO A 141 -10.40 -6.35 -4.28
CA PRO A 141 -10.57 -5.66 -5.56
C PRO A 141 -11.83 -6.15 -6.31
N VAL A 142 -12.50 -5.23 -7.00
CA VAL A 142 -13.61 -5.58 -7.89
C VAL A 142 -13.12 -6.43 -9.07
N GLU A 143 -11.97 -6.04 -9.63
CA GLU A 143 -11.36 -6.74 -10.76
C GLU A 143 -10.31 -7.74 -10.26
N PRO A 144 -10.52 -9.06 -10.46
CA PRO A 144 -9.54 -10.07 -10.04
C PRO A 144 -8.16 -9.90 -10.71
N GLY A 145 -8.13 -9.32 -11.91
CA GLY A 145 -6.90 -9.03 -12.65
C GLY A 145 -6.01 -7.96 -12.02
N ASP A 146 -6.53 -7.17 -11.11
CA ASP A 146 -5.74 -6.20 -10.35
C ASP A 146 -4.88 -6.86 -9.25
N VAL A 147 -5.12 -8.14 -8.92
CA VAL A 147 -4.32 -8.87 -7.93
C VAL A 147 -3.10 -9.48 -8.60
N ILE A 148 -1.92 -9.01 -8.24
CA ILE A 148 -0.63 -9.47 -8.78
C ILE A 148 0.13 -10.40 -7.84
N GLY A 149 -0.30 -10.50 -6.58
CA GLY A 149 0.31 -11.38 -5.60
C GLY A 149 -0.70 -11.85 -4.56
N TRP A 150 -0.63 -13.11 -4.19
CA TRP A 150 -1.49 -13.74 -3.21
C TRP A 150 -0.70 -14.26 -2.03
N THR A 151 -1.32 -14.30 -0.87
CA THR A 151 -0.81 -14.98 0.32
C THR A 151 -1.94 -15.74 1.02
N ARG A 152 -1.58 -16.57 2.01
CA ARG A 152 -2.55 -17.33 2.80
C ARG A 152 -2.21 -17.22 4.28
N HIS A 153 -3.22 -16.90 5.09
CA HIS A 153 -3.13 -16.95 6.53
C HIS A 153 -4.20 -17.91 7.05
N GLU A 154 -3.76 -18.98 7.72
CA GLU A 154 -4.63 -20.14 8.03
C GLU A 154 -5.28 -20.65 6.73
N ASP A 155 -6.61 -20.74 6.72
CA ASP A 155 -7.38 -21.19 5.55
C ASP A 155 -7.83 -20.05 4.62
N VAL A 156 -7.50 -18.80 4.96
CA VAL A 156 -7.92 -17.62 4.20
C VAL A 156 -6.82 -17.19 3.23
N ARG A 157 -7.14 -17.21 1.94
CA ARG A 157 -6.31 -16.64 0.87
C ARG A 157 -6.75 -15.21 0.61
N PHE A 158 -5.80 -14.28 0.50
CA PHE A 158 -6.09 -12.87 0.25
C PHE A 158 -5.01 -12.18 -0.58
N PRO A 159 -5.32 -11.04 -1.22
CA PRO A 159 -4.37 -10.26 -1.98
C PRO A 159 -3.20 -9.77 -1.13
N ALA A 160 -1.99 -10.16 -1.49
CA ALA A 160 -0.75 -9.67 -0.90
C ALA A 160 -0.22 -8.45 -1.66
N ALA A 161 -0.51 -8.36 -2.96
CA ALA A 161 -0.15 -7.23 -3.80
C ALA A 161 -1.19 -7.01 -4.89
N VAL A 162 -1.41 -5.74 -5.23
CA VAL A 162 -2.31 -5.30 -6.30
C VAL A 162 -1.60 -4.34 -7.23
N ARG A 163 -2.09 -4.28 -8.49
CA ARG A 163 -1.59 -3.34 -9.48
C ARG A 163 -2.70 -2.92 -10.45
N ARG A 164 -2.83 -1.62 -10.64
CA ARG A 164 -3.68 -1.04 -11.69
C ARG A 164 -2.90 0.07 -12.40
N GLY A 165 -2.45 -0.22 -13.61
CA GLY A 165 -1.56 0.69 -14.35
C GLY A 165 -0.26 0.96 -13.60
N ALA A 166 0.02 2.23 -13.30
CA ALA A 166 1.18 2.68 -12.53
C ALA A 166 0.96 2.70 -11.00
N VAL A 167 -0.22 2.26 -10.53
CA VAL A 167 -0.55 2.17 -9.11
C VAL A 167 -0.27 0.76 -8.63
N VAL A 168 0.60 0.62 -7.62
CA VAL A 168 0.97 -0.65 -6.99
C VAL A 168 0.70 -0.57 -5.50
N GLY A 169 0.18 -1.65 -4.93
CA GLY A 169 0.00 -1.78 -3.49
C GLY A 169 0.55 -3.10 -2.97
N THR A 170 1.16 -3.09 -1.78
CA THR A 170 1.58 -4.30 -1.07
C THR A 170 0.97 -4.33 0.32
N GLN A 171 0.36 -5.45 0.72
CA GLN A 171 -0.14 -5.65 2.09
C GLN A 171 1.00 -5.94 3.07
N PHE A 172 2.08 -6.46 2.57
CA PHE A 172 3.32 -6.68 3.33
C PHE A 172 4.17 -5.41 3.38
N HIS A 173 5.15 -5.43 4.26
CA HIS A 173 6.14 -4.37 4.46
C HIS A 173 7.46 -4.71 3.76
N PRO A 174 7.70 -4.24 2.52
CA PRO A 174 8.95 -4.53 1.80
C PRO A 174 10.18 -3.99 2.54
N GLU A 175 10.06 -2.86 3.22
CA GLU A 175 11.13 -2.24 4.00
C GLU A 175 11.57 -3.07 5.22
N LYS A 176 10.81 -4.13 5.56
CA LYS A 176 11.14 -5.08 6.63
C LYS A 176 11.48 -6.46 6.10
N SER A 177 11.42 -6.65 4.78
CA SER A 177 11.46 -7.99 4.17
C SER A 177 12.84 -8.38 3.61
N GLY A 178 13.88 -7.56 3.81
CA GLY A 178 15.26 -7.85 3.45
C GLY A 178 15.73 -7.16 2.19
#